data_24f7466575140ff161a5165b8a90238d
#
_entry.id   24f7466575140ff161a5165b8a90238d
#
_cell.length_a   1.000
_cell.length_b   1.000
_cell.length_c   1.000
_cell.angle_alpha   90.00
_cell.angle_beta   90.00
_cell.angle_gamma   90.00
#
_symmetry.space_group_name_H-M   'P 1'
#
loop_
_entity.id
_entity.type
_entity.pdbx_description
1 polymer ?
#
loop_
_entity_poly.entity_id
_entity_poly.type
_entity_poly.pdbx_seq_one_letter_code
_entity_poly.pdbx_strand_id
1 'polypeptide(L)'
;EANRLFLSYKSENIITFGFIDDSKWDVTDEYQNYTLNFEPNDFSLEFLETIGISLDEFVKAVKTYVLFKFGDLAFASLRDFLYELKCFTRQFDFEREEFVDSRIYNKCNQISEFFSLLKVDNESKLEQVFSALEALTDEFREYYPSDQRTLASFESYFKFNDIVKHFWEESTSLNEKLFYFPVYLWWNLSGVLPMRPREFVLTPRNCLKKQGDSWELTVLKDKLKGSHQSVHYRISDDYKRVTYRVPDKMADLINWYLDATKNFADNELKTLFITDTHYKQWDRCTPFTSRYFTYTNMTTCLRYFFEQIVSERYGYSIIYERHGGADLADDEIEYLYLGHLAMINIIMEEAPPVVAEVLAGHSDMNISAHYYSNVTEFVQCKARRQYMKMINGKTSNYTLSKRNARPLDAGNWTMLSGRKFCCNEGVANGDFSQCFKTANSDGLLGGCENCIYFLERGMSFKDTENKLKENINIELTLLTEV
;
A
#
# COMPACT_ATOMS: atom_id res chain seq x y z
N GLU A 1 10.22 -7.01 35.94
CA GLU A 1 10.63 -6.52 34.64
C GLU A 1 9.47 -5.82 33.91
N ALA A 2 8.28 -6.42 33.82
CA ALA A 2 7.09 -5.81 33.21
C ALA A 2 6.76 -4.42 33.79
N ASN A 3 6.78 -4.28 35.14
CA ASN A 3 6.59 -2.98 35.80
C ASN A 3 7.61 -1.93 35.37
N ARG A 4 8.86 -2.31 35.21
CA ARG A 4 9.91 -1.40 34.76
C ARG A 4 9.69 -0.95 33.34
N LEU A 5 9.33 -1.87 32.43
CA LEU A 5 8.98 -1.57 31.04
C LEU A 5 7.77 -0.65 30.96
N PHE A 6 6.70 -0.95 31.71
CA PHE A 6 5.51 -0.11 31.77
C PHE A 6 5.83 1.34 32.17
N LEU A 7 6.63 1.51 33.26
CA LEU A 7 7.04 2.83 33.75
C LEU A 7 7.94 3.56 32.75
N SER A 8 8.81 2.85 32.03
CA SER A 8 9.63 3.44 30.96
C SER A 8 8.76 4.00 29.84
N TYR A 9 7.87 3.20 29.26
CA TYR A 9 6.97 3.65 28.21
C TYR A 9 6.01 4.74 28.65
N LYS A 10 5.61 4.74 29.94
CA LYS A 10 4.79 5.80 30.51
C LYS A 10 5.59 7.11 30.67
N SER A 11 6.85 7.04 31.11
CA SER A 11 7.73 8.22 31.21
C SER A 11 8.03 8.86 29.85
N GLU A 12 8.01 8.05 28.80
CA GLU A 12 8.17 8.47 27.41
C GLU A 12 6.88 8.97 26.76
N ASN A 13 5.75 9.01 27.48
CA ASN A 13 4.41 9.31 26.95
C ASN A 13 3.98 8.40 25.78
N ILE A 14 4.46 7.17 25.72
CA ILE A 14 3.98 6.15 24.80
C ILE A 14 2.72 5.52 25.38
N ILE A 15 2.72 5.20 26.69
CA ILE A 15 1.49 4.91 27.45
C ILE A 15 0.99 6.25 28.01
N THR A 16 -0.10 6.75 27.45
CA THR A 16 -0.63 8.09 27.78
C THR A 16 -1.57 8.06 28.97
N PHE A 17 -2.33 6.98 29.14
CA PHE A 17 -3.28 6.80 30.24
C PHE A 17 -3.31 5.36 30.74
N GLY A 18 -3.62 5.20 32.03
CA GLY A 18 -3.75 3.92 32.74
C GLY A 18 -2.61 3.63 33.70
N PHE A 19 -2.86 2.67 34.60
CA PHE A 19 -1.89 2.03 35.48
C PHE A 19 -1.71 0.58 35.03
N ILE A 20 -0.65 -0.07 35.47
CA ILE A 20 -0.34 -1.44 35.05
C ILE A 20 -1.48 -2.44 35.39
N ASP A 21 -2.19 -2.20 36.48
CA ASP A 21 -3.28 -3.05 36.93
C ASP A 21 -4.64 -2.71 36.26
N ASP A 22 -4.76 -1.56 35.59
CA ASP A 22 -5.99 -1.17 34.93
C ASP A 22 -6.34 -2.09 33.77
N SER A 23 -7.65 -2.26 33.53
CA SER A 23 -8.14 -3.07 32.42
C SER A 23 -7.94 -2.45 31.05
N LYS A 24 -7.50 -1.20 30.97
CA LYS A 24 -7.26 -0.48 29.71
C LYS A 24 -6.02 0.39 29.80
N TRP A 25 -5.24 0.38 28.73
CA TRP A 25 -4.14 1.33 28.53
C TRP A 25 -4.35 2.10 27.25
N ASP A 26 -4.29 3.43 27.35
CA ASP A 26 -4.22 4.26 26.14
C ASP A 26 -2.76 4.46 25.77
N VAL A 27 -2.46 4.16 24.49
CA VAL A 27 -1.11 4.21 23.96
C VAL A 27 -1.09 5.02 22.67
N THR A 28 0.06 5.57 22.30
CA THR A 28 0.21 6.36 21.08
C THR A 28 1.53 6.04 20.38
N ASP A 29 1.48 6.04 19.05
CA ASP A 29 2.67 6.05 18.19
C ASP A 29 2.97 7.45 17.65
N GLU A 30 2.53 8.48 18.40
CA GLU A 30 2.58 9.91 18.04
C GLU A 30 1.65 10.27 16.86
N TYR A 31 1.40 9.33 15.97
CA TYR A 31 0.55 9.49 14.80
C TYR A 31 -0.93 9.20 15.11
N GLN A 32 -1.18 8.15 15.88
CA GLN A 32 -2.53 7.68 16.21
C GLN A 32 -2.58 7.17 17.65
N ASN A 33 -3.73 7.35 18.30
CA ASN A 33 -3.98 6.80 19.62
C ASN A 33 -4.69 5.45 19.50
N TYR A 34 -4.34 4.55 20.40
CA TYR A 34 -4.94 3.22 20.51
C TYR A 34 -5.31 2.96 21.96
N THR A 35 -6.34 2.15 22.18
CA THR A 35 -6.67 1.62 23.49
C THR A 35 -6.41 0.10 23.47
N LEU A 36 -5.51 -0.35 24.33
CA LEU A 36 -5.27 -1.77 24.59
C LEU A 36 -6.21 -2.20 25.72
N ASN A 37 -7.14 -3.08 25.40
CA ASN A 37 -8.22 -3.48 26.30
C ASN A 37 -7.96 -4.89 26.86
N PHE A 38 -7.77 -5.00 28.18
CA PHE A 38 -7.50 -6.22 28.94
C PHE A 38 -8.68 -6.58 29.84
N GLU A 39 -9.92 -6.14 29.51
CA GLU A 39 -11.09 -6.35 30.34
C GLU A 39 -11.26 -7.84 30.68
N PRO A 40 -11.22 -8.24 31.97
CA PRO A 40 -11.26 -9.65 32.36
C PRO A 40 -12.49 -10.38 31.87
N ASN A 41 -13.66 -9.73 31.90
CA ASN A 41 -14.93 -10.31 31.46
C ASN A 41 -14.99 -10.57 29.94
N ASP A 42 -14.01 -10.12 29.19
CA ASP A 42 -13.89 -10.40 27.76
C ASP A 42 -13.29 -11.77 27.45
N PHE A 43 -12.70 -12.45 28.43
CA PHE A 43 -12.17 -13.81 28.29
C PHE A 43 -13.16 -14.86 28.82
N SER A 44 -13.10 -16.07 28.29
CA SER A 44 -13.96 -17.17 28.74
C SER A 44 -13.41 -17.81 30.00
N LEU A 45 -14.19 -17.76 31.10
CA LEU A 45 -13.84 -18.44 32.34
C LEU A 45 -13.77 -19.95 32.15
N GLU A 46 -14.73 -20.55 31.45
CA GLU A 46 -14.79 -21.99 31.16
C GLU A 46 -13.52 -22.47 30.43
N PHE A 47 -13.06 -21.70 29.43
CA PHE A 47 -11.81 -21.98 28.74
C PHE A 47 -10.62 -21.98 29.71
N LEU A 48 -10.49 -20.93 30.54
CA LEU A 48 -9.39 -20.78 31.47
C LEU A 48 -9.36 -21.85 32.56
N GLU A 49 -10.55 -22.19 33.12
CA GLU A 49 -10.70 -23.30 34.08
C GLU A 49 -10.31 -24.64 33.45
N THR A 50 -10.65 -24.85 32.17
CA THR A 50 -10.34 -26.11 31.47
C THR A 50 -8.85 -26.30 31.27
N ILE A 51 -8.09 -25.23 30.96
CA ILE A 51 -6.63 -25.30 30.86
C ILE A 51 -5.93 -25.19 32.22
N GLY A 52 -6.65 -24.87 33.28
CA GLY A 52 -6.12 -24.81 34.64
C GLY A 52 -5.30 -23.55 34.93
N ILE A 53 -5.83 -22.36 34.58
CA ILE A 53 -5.23 -21.07 34.96
C ILE A 53 -6.32 -20.13 35.48
N SER A 54 -6.02 -19.38 36.53
CA SER A 54 -6.96 -18.38 37.03
C SER A 54 -7.06 -17.18 36.09
N LEU A 55 -8.22 -16.52 36.08
CA LEU A 55 -8.46 -15.31 35.28
C LEU A 55 -7.44 -14.20 35.58
N ASP A 56 -7.11 -13.99 36.85
CA ASP A 56 -6.17 -12.95 37.26
C ASP A 56 -4.75 -13.23 36.74
N GLU A 57 -4.30 -14.49 36.83
CA GLU A 57 -3.01 -14.91 36.29
C GLU A 57 -2.96 -14.80 34.77
N PHE A 58 -4.03 -15.19 34.10
CA PHE A 58 -4.13 -15.08 32.64
C PHE A 58 -4.07 -13.62 32.18
N VAL A 59 -4.87 -12.72 32.74
CA VAL A 59 -4.86 -11.29 32.40
C VAL A 59 -3.50 -10.67 32.68
N LYS A 60 -2.85 -11.04 33.78
CA LYS A 60 -1.50 -10.60 34.09
C LYS A 60 -0.47 -11.11 33.08
N ALA A 61 -0.60 -12.36 32.64
CA ALA A 61 0.24 -12.92 31.58
C ALA A 61 0.04 -12.19 30.25
N VAL A 62 -1.22 -11.93 29.85
CA VAL A 62 -1.53 -11.16 28.63
C VAL A 62 -0.91 -9.77 28.68
N LYS A 63 -1.08 -9.03 29.77
CA LYS A 63 -0.46 -7.70 29.95
C LYS A 63 1.07 -7.78 29.88
N THR A 64 1.66 -8.78 30.50
CA THR A 64 3.10 -8.98 30.47
C THR A 64 3.60 -9.27 29.07
N TYR A 65 2.95 -10.18 28.35
CA TYR A 65 3.26 -10.51 26.97
C TYR A 65 3.18 -9.26 26.06
N VAL A 66 2.09 -8.51 26.15
CA VAL A 66 1.91 -7.28 25.38
C VAL A 66 3.02 -6.28 25.64
N LEU A 67 3.43 -6.07 26.91
CA LEU A 67 4.55 -5.19 27.24
C LEU A 67 5.89 -5.66 26.66
N PHE A 68 6.15 -6.97 26.66
CA PHE A 68 7.35 -7.53 26.04
C PHE A 68 7.35 -7.43 24.50
N LYS A 69 6.16 -7.31 23.89
CA LYS A 69 6.02 -7.08 22.45
C LYS A 69 6.05 -5.59 22.05
N PHE A 70 6.10 -4.68 23.02
CA PHE A 70 6.41 -3.29 22.72
C PHE A 70 7.84 -3.19 22.18
N GLY A 71 8.00 -2.41 21.12
CA GLY A 71 9.26 -2.34 20.38
C GLY A 71 9.38 -3.34 19.23
N ASP A 72 8.62 -4.44 19.27
CA ASP A 72 8.60 -5.45 18.19
C ASP A 72 7.38 -5.27 17.27
N LEU A 73 6.23 -4.92 17.84
CA LEU A 73 4.96 -4.86 17.12
C LEU A 73 4.33 -3.46 17.16
N ALA A 74 3.68 -3.07 16.08
CA ALA A 74 2.85 -1.88 16.05
C ALA A 74 1.61 -2.03 16.96
N PHE A 75 1.12 -0.93 17.56
CA PHE A 75 -0.06 -0.96 18.44
C PHE A 75 -1.32 -1.49 17.77
N ALA A 76 -1.50 -1.27 16.49
CA ALA A 76 -2.60 -1.89 15.73
C ALA A 76 -2.52 -3.43 15.80
N SER A 77 -1.32 -4.01 15.63
CA SER A 77 -1.11 -5.47 15.74
C SER A 77 -1.37 -6.01 17.14
N LEU A 78 -0.98 -5.27 18.17
CA LEU A 78 -1.24 -5.65 19.57
C LEU A 78 -2.72 -5.55 19.93
N ARG A 79 -3.41 -4.52 19.44
CA ARG A 79 -4.87 -4.40 19.59
C ARG A 79 -5.61 -5.56 18.91
N ASP A 80 -5.21 -5.90 17.70
CA ASP A 80 -5.80 -6.98 16.92
C ASP A 80 -5.50 -8.35 17.56
N PHE A 81 -4.29 -8.55 18.10
CA PHE A 81 -3.96 -9.73 18.92
C PHE A 81 -4.89 -9.87 20.14
N LEU A 82 -5.09 -8.79 20.90
CA LEU A 82 -5.98 -8.81 22.07
C LEU A 82 -7.43 -9.14 21.67
N TYR A 83 -7.90 -8.58 20.57
CA TYR A 83 -9.23 -8.87 20.06
C TYR A 83 -9.36 -10.34 19.66
N GLU A 84 -8.43 -10.85 18.86
CA GLU A 84 -8.47 -12.24 18.38
C GLU A 84 -8.27 -13.24 19.52
N LEU A 85 -7.40 -12.96 20.50
CA LEU A 85 -7.24 -13.79 21.69
C LEU A 85 -8.54 -13.90 22.49
N LYS A 86 -9.29 -12.81 22.67
CA LYS A 86 -10.60 -12.81 23.33
C LYS A 86 -11.62 -13.64 22.55
N CYS A 87 -11.68 -13.46 21.24
CA CYS A 87 -12.53 -14.26 20.38
C CYS A 87 -12.17 -15.75 20.48
N PHE A 88 -10.89 -16.06 20.43
CA PHE A 88 -10.37 -17.42 20.53
C PHE A 88 -10.83 -18.11 21.82
N THR A 89 -10.59 -17.50 22.98
CA THR A 89 -10.96 -18.12 24.27
C THR A 89 -12.46 -18.33 24.41
N ARG A 90 -13.31 -17.56 23.73
CA ARG A 90 -14.78 -17.68 23.78
C ARG A 90 -15.36 -18.69 22.80
N GLN A 91 -14.67 -18.96 21.73
CA GLN A 91 -15.20 -19.73 20.61
C GLN A 91 -14.59 -21.12 20.50
N PHE A 92 -13.51 -21.39 21.23
CA PHE A 92 -12.89 -22.70 21.21
C PHE A 92 -13.69 -23.71 22.04
N ASP A 93 -14.10 -24.81 21.41
CA ASP A 93 -14.82 -25.90 22.00
C ASP A 93 -13.87 -27.09 22.26
N PHE A 94 -13.61 -27.37 23.53
CA PHE A 94 -12.73 -28.47 23.93
C PHE A 94 -13.31 -29.89 23.70
N GLU A 95 -14.64 -30.02 23.52
CA GLU A 95 -15.25 -31.33 23.23
C GLU A 95 -15.10 -31.67 21.75
N ARG A 96 -15.21 -30.67 20.88
CA ARG A 96 -15.09 -30.84 19.45
C ARG A 96 -13.66 -30.59 18.93
N GLU A 97 -12.81 -29.99 19.75
CA GLU A 97 -11.46 -29.57 19.39
C GLU A 97 -11.44 -28.60 18.18
N GLU A 98 -12.50 -27.82 18.02
CA GLU A 98 -12.70 -26.90 16.90
C GLU A 98 -13.30 -25.57 17.35
N PHE A 99 -13.36 -24.61 16.43
CA PHE A 99 -14.00 -23.32 16.63
C PHE A 99 -15.45 -23.37 16.21
N VAL A 100 -16.31 -22.78 17.04
CA VAL A 100 -17.76 -22.72 16.81
C VAL A 100 -18.12 -21.79 15.63
N ASP A 101 -17.25 -20.83 15.32
CA ASP A 101 -17.44 -19.86 14.23
C ASP A 101 -16.23 -19.95 13.27
N SER A 102 -16.49 -20.16 11.99
CA SER A 102 -15.49 -20.32 10.92
C SER A 102 -14.71 -19.03 10.62
N ARG A 103 -14.41 -18.20 11.61
CA ARG A 103 -13.60 -17.00 11.45
C ARG A 103 -12.14 -17.38 11.26
N ILE A 104 -11.53 -16.75 10.27
CA ILE A 104 -10.10 -16.87 10.05
C ILE A 104 -9.37 -15.88 10.96
N TYR A 105 -8.45 -16.39 11.77
CA TYR A 105 -7.67 -15.59 12.72
C TYR A 105 -6.30 -15.22 12.14
N ASN A 106 -6.06 -13.92 12.02
CA ASN A 106 -4.78 -13.40 11.50
C ASN A 106 -3.63 -13.48 12.51
N LYS A 107 -3.92 -13.77 13.78
CA LYS A 107 -2.95 -13.73 14.88
C LYS A 107 -2.67 -15.10 15.48
N CYS A 108 -2.99 -16.19 14.78
CA CYS A 108 -2.75 -17.55 15.27
C CYS A 108 -1.31 -17.77 15.75
N ASN A 109 -0.31 -17.29 15.01
CA ASN A 109 1.09 -17.42 15.40
C ASN A 109 1.42 -16.66 16.70
N GLN A 110 0.91 -15.45 16.91
CA GLN A 110 1.11 -14.68 18.14
C GLN A 110 0.33 -15.29 19.30
N ILE A 111 -0.86 -15.82 19.05
CA ILE A 111 -1.67 -16.52 20.06
C ILE A 111 -0.97 -17.82 20.48
N SER A 112 -0.45 -18.59 19.53
CA SER A 112 0.34 -19.79 19.81
C SER A 112 1.61 -19.46 20.62
N GLU A 113 2.36 -18.43 20.19
CA GLU A 113 3.52 -17.95 20.95
C GLU A 113 3.14 -17.56 22.39
N PHE A 114 2.05 -16.81 22.56
CA PHE A 114 1.56 -16.44 23.89
C PHE A 114 1.25 -17.66 24.77
N PHE A 115 0.47 -18.63 24.23
CA PHE A 115 0.14 -19.84 24.97
C PHE A 115 1.38 -20.69 25.30
N SER A 116 2.40 -20.71 24.46
CA SER A 116 3.66 -21.42 24.74
C SER A 116 4.44 -20.88 25.94
N LEU A 117 4.15 -19.64 26.35
CA LEU A 117 4.78 -18.98 27.49
C LEU A 117 3.98 -19.13 28.80
N LEU A 118 2.73 -19.64 28.70
CA LEU A 118 1.88 -19.84 29.87
C LEU A 118 2.29 -21.08 30.68
N LYS A 119 2.15 -20.97 31.99
CA LYS A 119 2.16 -22.11 32.89
C LYS A 119 0.71 -22.44 33.24
N VAL A 120 0.28 -23.62 32.89
CA VAL A 120 -1.09 -24.12 33.12
C VAL A 120 -1.03 -25.45 33.86
N ASP A 121 -2.06 -25.77 34.59
CA ASP A 121 -2.15 -27.07 35.32
C ASP A 121 -2.52 -28.23 34.41
N ASN A 122 -3.16 -27.96 33.25
CA ASN A 122 -3.65 -28.97 32.34
C ASN A 122 -2.95 -28.86 30.96
N GLU A 123 -1.72 -29.38 30.89
CA GLU A 123 -0.91 -29.36 29.66
C GLU A 123 -1.59 -30.11 28.50
N SER A 124 -2.32 -31.19 28.76
CA SER A 124 -3.01 -31.97 27.73
C SER A 124 -4.11 -31.15 27.03
N LYS A 125 -4.81 -30.28 27.77
CA LYS A 125 -5.78 -29.36 27.19
C LYS A 125 -5.11 -28.22 26.42
N LEU A 126 -3.94 -27.79 26.84
CA LEU A 126 -3.16 -26.82 26.10
C LEU A 126 -2.63 -27.39 24.78
N GLU A 127 -2.29 -28.67 24.71
CA GLU A 127 -1.93 -29.35 23.44
C GLU A 127 -3.09 -29.33 22.43
N GLN A 128 -4.35 -29.51 22.88
CA GLN A 128 -5.52 -29.36 22.01
C GLN A 128 -5.63 -27.95 21.43
N VAL A 129 -5.34 -26.92 22.24
CA VAL A 129 -5.30 -25.52 21.79
C VAL A 129 -4.24 -25.33 20.72
N PHE A 130 -3.05 -25.89 20.87
CA PHE A 130 -1.99 -25.78 19.84
C PHE A 130 -2.37 -26.47 18.54
N SER A 131 -2.94 -27.67 18.62
CA SER A 131 -3.39 -28.42 17.43
C SER A 131 -4.45 -27.63 16.64
N ALA A 132 -5.39 -27.00 17.35
CA ALA A 132 -6.42 -26.16 16.74
C ALA A 132 -5.83 -24.89 16.10
N LEU A 133 -4.86 -24.23 16.76
CA LEU A 133 -4.17 -23.06 16.21
C LEU A 133 -3.34 -23.39 14.96
N GLU A 134 -2.74 -24.58 14.93
CA GLU A 134 -2.02 -25.08 13.77
C GLU A 134 -2.99 -25.33 12.60
N ALA A 135 -4.11 -26.00 12.85
CA ALA A 135 -5.16 -26.24 11.86
C ALA A 135 -5.70 -24.92 11.28
N LEU A 136 -5.98 -23.92 12.13
CA LEU A 136 -6.39 -22.58 11.68
C LEU A 136 -5.31 -21.86 10.87
N THR A 137 -4.04 -22.05 11.23
CA THR A 137 -2.94 -21.45 10.49
C THR A 137 -2.83 -22.05 9.09
N ASP A 138 -3.02 -23.35 8.96
CA ASP A 138 -3.00 -24.05 7.68
C ASP A 138 -4.23 -23.72 6.83
N GLU A 139 -5.43 -23.66 7.44
CA GLU A 139 -6.64 -23.16 6.78
C GLU A 139 -6.45 -21.73 6.28
N PHE A 140 -5.86 -20.86 7.09
CA PHE A 140 -5.57 -19.47 6.68
C PHE A 140 -4.62 -19.44 5.48
N ARG A 141 -3.56 -20.26 5.47
CA ARG A 141 -2.63 -20.37 4.34
C ARG A 141 -3.29 -20.91 3.08
N GLU A 142 -4.22 -21.85 3.22
CA GLU A 142 -4.96 -22.42 2.09
C GLU A 142 -5.96 -21.40 1.53
N TYR A 143 -6.68 -20.68 2.39
CA TYR A 143 -7.67 -19.70 1.99
C TYR A 143 -7.03 -18.40 1.43
N TYR A 144 -5.88 -18.02 1.99
CA TYR A 144 -5.04 -16.93 1.51
C TYR A 144 -3.67 -17.50 1.10
N PRO A 145 -3.60 -18.15 -0.08
CA PRO A 145 -2.32 -18.66 -0.56
C PRO A 145 -1.31 -17.51 -0.57
N SER A 146 -0.19 -17.78 0.06
CA SER A 146 0.84 -16.82 0.41
C SER A 146 1.09 -15.81 -0.72
N ASP A 147 1.10 -14.56 -0.35
CA ASP A 147 1.68 -13.42 -1.03
C ASP A 147 0.97 -12.87 -2.28
N GLN A 148 0.00 -13.54 -2.86
CA GLN A 148 -0.69 -13.04 -4.04
C GLN A 148 -2.02 -12.36 -3.68
N ARG A 149 -1.94 -11.10 -3.22
CA ARG A 149 -3.15 -10.28 -3.16
C ARG A 149 -3.69 -10.10 -4.58
N THR A 150 -4.89 -10.61 -4.85
CA THR A 150 -5.55 -10.43 -6.15
C THR A 150 -5.66 -8.95 -6.45
N LEU A 151 -5.04 -8.52 -7.55
CA LEU A 151 -5.14 -7.16 -8.05
C LEU A 151 -6.50 -6.97 -8.73
N ALA A 152 -6.99 -5.75 -8.74
CA ALA A 152 -8.10 -5.40 -9.61
C ALA A 152 -7.65 -5.45 -11.08
N SER A 153 -8.58 -5.58 -12.00
CA SER A 153 -8.30 -5.54 -13.43
C SER A 153 -7.67 -4.20 -13.84
N PHE A 154 -6.77 -4.20 -14.80
CA PHE A 154 -6.17 -2.97 -15.31
C PHE A 154 -7.22 -2.02 -15.92
N GLU A 155 -8.32 -2.56 -16.44
CA GLU A 155 -9.44 -1.76 -16.92
C GLU A 155 -10.02 -0.88 -15.81
N SER A 156 -10.15 -1.40 -14.58
CA SER A 156 -10.60 -0.63 -13.41
C SER A 156 -9.64 0.51 -13.07
N TYR A 157 -8.32 0.28 -13.13
CA TYR A 157 -7.35 1.35 -12.91
C TYR A 157 -7.40 2.43 -13.99
N PHE A 158 -7.62 2.08 -15.25
CA PHE A 158 -7.79 3.04 -16.33
C PHE A 158 -9.07 3.85 -16.19
N LYS A 159 -10.20 3.19 -15.87
CA LYS A 159 -11.47 3.87 -15.59
C LYS A 159 -11.29 4.85 -14.43
N PHE A 160 -10.68 4.41 -13.35
CA PHE A 160 -10.39 5.27 -12.20
C PHE A 160 -9.52 6.48 -12.56
N ASN A 161 -8.45 6.30 -13.34
CA ASN A 161 -7.62 7.40 -13.81
C ASN A 161 -8.42 8.47 -14.58
N ASP A 162 -9.32 8.05 -15.47
CA ASP A 162 -10.14 8.97 -16.24
C ASP A 162 -11.15 9.69 -15.32
N ILE A 163 -11.80 8.95 -14.42
CA ILE A 163 -12.77 9.51 -13.47
C ILE A 163 -12.09 10.54 -12.55
N VAL A 164 -10.94 10.21 -11.97
CA VAL A 164 -10.20 11.13 -11.08
C VAL A 164 -9.82 12.41 -11.81
N LYS A 165 -9.37 12.32 -13.06
CA LYS A 165 -9.01 13.49 -13.87
C LYS A 165 -10.22 14.33 -14.25
N HIS A 166 -11.29 13.72 -14.76
CA HIS A 166 -12.53 14.43 -15.10
C HIS A 166 -13.13 15.11 -13.86
N PHE A 167 -13.21 14.40 -12.74
CA PHE A 167 -13.67 14.97 -11.48
C PHE A 167 -12.90 16.24 -11.12
N TRP A 168 -11.57 16.20 -11.20
CA TRP A 168 -10.75 17.35 -10.83
C TRP A 168 -10.92 18.53 -11.75
N GLU A 169 -11.12 18.29 -13.04
CA GLU A 169 -11.36 19.32 -14.06
C GLU A 169 -12.77 19.93 -13.96
N GLU A 170 -13.79 19.11 -13.76
CA GLU A 170 -15.20 19.52 -13.79
C GLU A 170 -15.71 20.07 -12.43
N SER A 171 -15.17 19.62 -11.29
CA SER A 171 -15.64 20.08 -9.99
C SER A 171 -15.37 21.56 -9.80
N THR A 172 -16.44 22.33 -9.52
CA THR A 172 -16.39 23.76 -9.19
C THR A 172 -16.42 24.01 -7.69
N SER A 173 -16.80 23.05 -6.89
CA SER A 173 -16.88 23.15 -5.44
C SER A 173 -15.50 23.04 -4.79
N LEU A 174 -15.06 24.13 -4.14
CA LEU A 174 -13.82 24.13 -3.39
C LEU A 174 -13.83 23.08 -2.26
N ASN A 175 -14.94 22.98 -1.52
CA ASN A 175 -15.04 22.01 -0.41
C ASN A 175 -14.92 20.58 -0.90
N GLU A 176 -15.52 20.25 -2.04
CA GLU A 176 -15.42 18.93 -2.66
C GLU A 176 -13.98 18.64 -3.11
N LYS A 177 -13.34 19.61 -3.76
CA LYS A 177 -11.92 19.48 -4.14
C LYS A 177 -11.02 19.30 -2.92
N LEU A 178 -11.24 20.04 -1.85
CA LEU A 178 -10.46 19.90 -0.61
C LEU A 178 -10.67 18.53 0.04
N PHE A 179 -11.91 18.03 0.04
CA PHE A 179 -12.23 16.73 0.62
C PHE A 179 -11.57 15.57 -0.14
N TYR A 180 -11.63 15.59 -1.48
CA TYR A 180 -11.06 14.53 -2.32
C TYR A 180 -9.62 14.77 -2.76
N PHE A 181 -9.01 15.90 -2.36
CA PHE A 181 -7.61 16.20 -2.67
C PHE A 181 -6.63 15.08 -2.30
N PRO A 182 -6.75 14.42 -1.12
CA PRO A 182 -5.87 13.30 -0.78
C PRO A 182 -5.92 12.17 -1.80
N VAL A 183 -7.10 11.83 -2.33
CA VAL A 183 -7.28 10.80 -3.35
C VAL A 183 -6.66 11.24 -4.68
N TYR A 184 -6.92 12.48 -5.09
CA TYR A 184 -6.39 13.05 -6.31
C TYR A 184 -4.84 13.17 -6.28
N LEU A 185 -4.30 13.69 -5.17
CA LEU A 185 -2.85 13.80 -5.00
C LEU A 185 -2.19 12.41 -4.91
N TRP A 186 -2.80 11.47 -4.17
CA TRP A 186 -2.31 10.09 -4.08
C TRP A 186 -2.15 9.46 -5.45
N TRP A 187 -3.18 9.57 -6.29
CA TRP A 187 -3.15 9.03 -7.63
C TRP A 187 -2.05 9.65 -8.48
N ASN A 188 -1.97 10.98 -8.50
CA ASN A 188 -0.98 11.68 -9.33
C ASN A 188 0.46 11.50 -8.81
N LEU A 189 0.64 11.55 -7.49
CA LEU A 189 1.98 11.43 -6.89
C LEU A 189 2.54 10.02 -7.00
N SER A 190 1.69 8.99 -6.87
CA SER A 190 2.14 7.60 -6.96
C SER A 190 2.65 7.19 -8.35
N GLY A 191 2.25 7.90 -9.42
CA GLY A 191 2.83 7.73 -10.75
C GLY A 191 4.26 8.28 -10.90
N VAL A 192 4.69 9.13 -9.95
CA VAL A 192 6.02 9.74 -9.93
C VAL A 192 6.86 9.16 -8.80
N LEU A 193 6.25 8.99 -7.65
CA LEU A 193 6.88 8.55 -6.41
C LEU A 193 5.96 7.57 -5.68
N PRO A 194 6.20 6.26 -5.74
CA PRO A 194 5.43 5.29 -4.98
C PRO A 194 5.74 5.46 -3.50
N MET A 195 4.67 5.58 -2.74
CA MET A 195 4.74 5.74 -1.30
C MET A 195 3.80 4.73 -0.65
N ARG A 196 4.13 4.27 0.54
CA ARG A 196 3.15 3.56 1.35
C ARG A 196 2.07 4.55 1.81
N PRO A 197 0.81 4.13 1.95
CA PRO A 197 -0.26 5.04 2.36
C PRO A 197 0.06 5.82 3.65
N ARG A 198 0.70 5.18 4.63
CA ARG A 198 1.11 5.85 5.87
C ARG A 198 2.21 6.90 5.65
N GLU A 199 3.17 6.64 4.75
CA GLU A 199 4.19 7.62 4.37
C GLU A 199 3.56 8.84 3.70
N PHE A 200 2.56 8.62 2.85
CA PHE A 200 1.84 9.67 2.16
C PHE A 200 1.06 10.58 3.12
N VAL A 201 0.26 10.00 4.02
CA VAL A 201 -0.54 10.80 4.96
C VAL A 201 0.32 11.54 5.99
N LEU A 202 1.54 11.06 6.25
CA LEU A 202 2.54 11.73 7.09
C LEU A 202 3.37 12.79 6.34
N THR A 203 3.12 13.06 5.06
CA THR A 203 3.84 14.11 4.33
C THR A 203 3.79 15.44 5.12
N PRO A 204 4.95 16.06 5.42
CA PRO A 204 4.99 17.27 6.25
C PRO A 204 4.27 18.45 5.60
N ARG A 205 3.72 19.36 6.41
CA ARG A 205 3.09 20.59 5.90
C ARG A 205 4.07 21.44 5.08
N ASN A 206 5.33 21.52 5.51
CA ASN A 206 6.40 22.22 4.82
C ASN A 206 7.18 21.32 3.86
N CYS A 207 6.46 20.45 3.13
CA CYS A 207 7.07 19.43 2.27
C CYS A 207 7.72 20.00 1.01
N LEU A 208 7.28 21.17 0.50
CA LEU A 208 7.79 21.75 -0.72
C LEU A 208 8.84 22.83 -0.47
N LYS A 209 9.90 22.76 -1.26
CA LYS A 209 10.94 23.79 -1.30
C LYS A 209 11.39 24.00 -2.74
N LYS A 210 11.52 25.27 -3.16
CA LYS A 210 12.10 25.64 -4.44
C LYS A 210 13.62 25.72 -4.30
N GLN A 211 14.36 24.99 -5.13
CA GLN A 211 15.80 25.01 -5.16
C GLN A 211 16.28 25.31 -6.59
N GLY A 212 16.70 26.56 -6.82
CA GLY A 212 16.98 27.07 -8.17
C GLY A 212 15.72 26.99 -9.03
N ASP A 213 15.82 26.34 -10.19
CA ASP A 213 14.71 26.17 -11.12
C ASP A 213 13.87 24.89 -10.88
N SER A 214 14.17 24.11 -9.85
CA SER A 214 13.46 22.86 -9.55
C SER A 214 12.73 22.90 -8.22
N TRP A 215 11.64 22.12 -8.12
CA TRP A 215 10.93 21.89 -6.88
C TRP A 215 11.38 20.58 -6.21
N GLU A 216 11.51 20.64 -4.91
CA GLU A 216 11.84 19.50 -4.06
C GLU A 216 10.67 19.20 -3.12
N LEU A 217 10.27 17.92 -3.07
CA LEU A 217 9.27 17.39 -2.17
C LEU A 217 9.94 16.53 -1.11
N THR A 218 9.79 16.92 0.15
CA THR A 218 10.25 16.14 1.30
C THR A 218 9.12 15.25 1.82
N VAL A 219 9.41 13.96 1.92
CA VAL A 219 8.48 12.94 2.45
C VAL A 219 9.11 12.17 3.58
N LEU A 220 8.29 11.47 4.35
CA LEU A 220 8.73 10.57 5.43
C LEU A 220 8.67 9.13 4.93
N LYS A 221 9.81 8.45 4.89
CA LYS A 221 9.93 7.04 4.51
C LYS A 221 10.10 6.17 5.75
N ASP A 222 9.32 5.11 5.83
CA ASP A 222 9.33 4.14 6.92
C ASP A 222 10.67 3.39 6.94
N LYS A 223 11.33 3.37 8.11
CA LYS A 223 12.58 2.66 8.35
C LYS A 223 12.37 1.20 8.76
N LEU A 224 11.20 0.88 9.30
CA LEU A 224 10.95 -0.38 10.01
C LEU A 224 10.63 -1.53 9.05
N LYS A 225 9.96 -1.24 7.94
CA LYS A 225 9.50 -2.27 7.03
C LYS A 225 10.65 -2.87 6.22
N GLY A 226 10.87 -4.16 6.37
CA GLY A 226 11.98 -4.90 5.75
C GLY A 226 13.29 -4.80 6.52
N SER A 227 13.27 -4.24 7.74
CA SER A 227 14.40 -4.24 8.65
C SER A 227 14.03 -4.94 9.96
N HIS A 228 15.02 -5.51 10.64
CA HIS A 228 14.87 -6.07 11.99
C HIS A 228 15.01 -4.98 13.07
N GLN A 229 14.63 -3.73 12.75
CA GLN A 229 14.74 -2.62 13.69
C GLN A 229 13.53 -2.58 14.63
N SER A 230 13.77 -2.23 15.87
CA SER A 230 12.72 -2.04 16.88
C SER A 230 11.86 -0.82 16.56
N VAL A 231 10.56 -0.92 16.88
CA VAL A 231 9.60 0.18 16.78
C VAL A 231 9.76 1.11 17.98
N HIS A 232 9.96 2.39 17.76
CA HIS A 232 10.13 3.38 18.82
C HIS A 232 8.85 4.15 19.13
N TYR A 233 7.81 3.97 18.32
CA TYR A 233 6.52 4.69 18.42
C TYR A 233 6.68 6.21 18.34
N ARG A 234 7.69 6.66 17.57
CA ARG A 234 8.01 8.06 17.32
C ARG A 234 8.23 8.29 15.84
N ILE A 235 7.55 9.29 15.29
CA ILE A 235 7.70 9.63 13.87
C ILE A 235 9.15 9.99 13.54
N SER A 236 9.86 10.68 14.42
CA SER A 236 11.27 11.05 14.24
C SER A 236 12.21 9.85 14.15
N ASP A 237 11.92 8.79 14.89
CA ASP A 237 12.77 7.62 15.03
C ASP A 237 12.43 6.54 14.02
N ASP A 238 11.14 6.32 13.78
CA ASP A 238 10.63 5.27 12.90
C ASP A 238 10.61 5.68 11.42
N TYR A 239 10.73 6.98 11.12
CA TYR A 239 10.74 7.51 9.76
C TYR A 239 12.01 8.33 9.48
N LYS A 240 12.45 8.30 8.21
CA LYS A 240 13.50 9.17 7.70
C LYS A 240 12.93 10.20 6.72
N ARG A 241 13.45 11.41 6.75
CA ARG A 241 13.17 12.43 5.75
C ARG A 241 13.94 12.14 4.47
N VAL A 242 13.24 12.07 3.36
CA VAL A 242 13.81 11.89 2.03
C VAL A 242 13.25 12.97 1.12
N THR A 243 14.11 13.57 0.30
CA THR A 243 13.72 14.66 -0.59
C THR A 243 13.87 14.19 -2.04
N TYR A 244 12.84 14.45 -2.84
CA TYR A 244 12.76 14.11 -4.26
C TYR A 244 12.48 15.34 -5.09
N ARG A 245 13.06 15.40 -6.28
CA ARG A 245 12.67 16.39 -7.28
C ARG A 245 11.31 16.02 -7.86
N VAL A 246 10.42 17.02 -7.96
CA VAL A 246 9.08 16.83 -8.51
C VAL A 246 8.83 17.80 -9.66
N PRO A 247 7.99 17.41 -10.63
CA PRO A 247 7.60 18.32 -11.73
C PRO A 247 6.85 19.55 -11.22
N ASP A 248 6.96 20.67 -11.94
CA ASP A 248 6.28 21.92 -11.60
C ASP A 248 4.78 21.73 -11.40
N LYS A 249 4.11 20.96 -12.26
CA LYS A 249 2.67 20.66 -12.13
C LYS A 249 2.30 20.02 -10.79
N MET A 250 3.20 19.17 -10.25
CA MET A 250 2.98 18.55 -8.95
C MET A 250 3.17 19.56 -7.82
N ALA A 251 4.19 20.39 -7.94
CA ALA A 251 4.44 21.47 -6.99
C ALA A 251 3.30 22.50 -6.98
N ASP A 252 2.81 22.89 -8.14
CA ASP A 252 1.68 23.81 -8.29
C ASP A 252 0.40 23.24 -7.64
N LEU A 253 0.15 21.94 -7.82
CA LEU A 253 -0.99 21.25 -7.21
C LEU A 253 -0.90 21.25 -5.67
N ILE A 254 0.27 20.97 -5.13
CA ILE A 254 0.49 20.97 -3.68
C ILE A 254 0.41 22.41 -3.14
N ASN A 255 1.01 23.39 -3.81
CA ASN A 255 0.95 24.79 -3.43
C ASN A 255 -0.49 25.31 -3.45
N TRP A 256 -1.28 24.95 -4.48
CA TRP A 256 -2.70 25.29 -4.52
C TRP A 256 -3.42 24.81 -3.25
N TYR A 257 -3.17 23.57 -2.83
CA TYR A 257 -3.80 23.02 -1.63
C TYR A 257 -3.31 23.70 -0.35
N LEU A 258 -2.01 23.99 -0.25
CA LEU A 258 -1.44 24.72 0.88
C LEU A 258 -2.07 26.12 1.01
N ASP A 259 -2.24 26.83 -0.10
CA ASP A 259 -2.86 28.16 -0.14
C ASP A 259 -4.36 28.10 0.19
N ALA A 260 -5.08 27.17 -0.40
CA ALA A 260 -6.51 26.97 -0.16
C ALA A 260 -6.83 26.56 1.30
N THR A 261 -5.87 25.95 1.98
CA THR A 261 -6.03 25.45 3.35
C THR A 261 -5.29 26.25 4.42
N LYS A 262 -4.66 27.36 4.07
CA LYS A 262 -3.88 28.16 5.02
C LYS A 262 -4.66 28.65 6.25
N ASN A 263 -5.96 28.88 6.10
CA ASN A 263 -6.84 29.38 7.17
C ASN A 263 -7.52 28.25 7.97
N PHE A 264 -7.39 26.99 7.54
CA PHE A 264 -7.92 25.83 8.26
C PHE A 264 -6.96 25.31 9.32
N ALA A 265 -5.72 25.65 9.19
CA ALA A 265 -4.70 25.19 10.09
C ALA A 265 -4.62 26.16 11.27
N ASP A 266 -5.11 25.77 12.43
CA ASP A 266 -4.45 26.20 13.64
C ASP A 266 -2.95 25.86 13.49
N ASN A 267 -2.06 26.70 14.03
CA ASN A 267 -0.60 26.62 13.88
C ASN A 267 0.04 25.27 14.24
N GLU A 268 -0.76 24.21 14.42
CA GLU A 268 -0.36 22.88 14.87
C GLU A 268 -0.37 21.80 13.77
N LEU A 269 -0.88 22.07 12.56
CA LEU A 269 -0.84 21.05 11.49
C LEU A 269 0.60 20.72 11.10
N LYS A 270 1.02 19.53 11.47
CA LYS A 270 2.37 19.01 11.15
C LYS A 270 2.42 18.35 9.78
N THR A 271 1.28 17.91 9.26
CA THR A 271 1.14 17.19 7.98
C THR A 271 0.43 18.02 6.92
N LEU A 272 0.60 17.62 5.66
CA LEU A 272 0.04 18.31 4.49
C LEU A 272 -1.48 18.45 4.57
N PHE A 273 -2.17 17.36 4.93
CA PHE A 273 -3.62 17.26 4.86
C PHE A 273 -4.30 17.87 6.07
N ILE A 274 -5.39 18.61 5.81
CA ILE A 274 -6.26 19.16 6.85
C ILE A 274 -7.31 18.12 7.26
N THR A 275 -7.77 18.23 8.50
CA THR A 275 -8.73 17.28 9.08
C THR A 275 -10.17 17.83 9.12
N ASP A 276 -10.36 19.13 9.28
CA ASP A 276 -11.66 19.76 9.47
C ASP A 276 -12.68 19.50 8.35
N THR A 277 -12.27 19.67 7.09
CA THR A 277 -13.16 19.43 5.95
C THR A 277 -13.55 17.97 5.85
N HIS A 278 -12.62 17.07 6.19
CA HIS A 278 -12.88 15.64 6.19
C HIS A 278 -13.86 15.24 7.30
N TYR A 279 -13.77 15.86 8.47
CA TYR A 279 -14.69 15.59 9.57
C TYR A 279 -16.11 16.07 9.29
N LYS A 280 -16.29 17.23 8.67
CA LYS A 280 -17.62 17.79 8.37
C LYS A 280 -18.43 16.95 7.39
N GLN A 281 -17.77 16.18 6.53
CA GLN A 281 -18.40 15.29 5.55
C GLN A 281 -18.52 13.84 6.05
N TRP A 282 -18.13 13.59 7.29
CA TRP A 282 -18.13 12.25 7.88
C TRP A 282 -19.50 11.96 8.50
N ASP A 283 -20.18 10.92 8.02
CA ASP A 283 -21.49 10.51 8.55
C ASP A 283 -21.42 9.87 9.94
N ARG A 284 -20.23 9.54 10.43
CA ARG A 284 -20.03 8.90 11.72
C ARG A 284 -19.68 9.93 12.77
N CYS A 285 -20.52 10.02 13.80
CA CYS A 285 -20.33 10.89 14.97
C CYS A 285 -19.20 10.46 15.91
N THR A 286 -18.21 9.72 15.47
CA THR A 286 -17.05 9.39 16.28
C THR A 286 -16.11 10.58 16.29
N PRO A 287 -15.89 11.25 17.43
CA PRO A 287 -14.93 12.34 17.50
C PRO A 287 -13.54 11.79 17.22
N PHE A 288 -12.96 12.15 16.09
CA PHE A 288 -11.56 11.90 15.81
C PHE A 288 -10.74 12.85 16.68
N THR A 289 -9.97 12.28 17.60
CA THR A 289 -9.07 13.04 18.48
C THR A 289 -7.69 13.21 17.88
N SER A 290 -7.41 12.60 16.73
CA SER A 290 -6.12 12.66 16.05
C SER A 290 -5.86 14.04 15.43
N ARG A 291 -4.69 14.61 15.71
CA ARG A 291 -4.18 15.82 15.07
C ARG A 291 -3.68 15.57 13.63
N TYR A 292 -3.70 14.35 13.18
CA TYR A 292 -3.19 13.92 11.90
C TYR A 292 -4.30 13.38 11.02
N PHE A 293 -4.18 13.61 9.73
CA PHE A 293 -4.96 12.90 8.74
C PHE A 293 -4.44 11.46 8.68
N THR A 294 -5.29 10.49 9.07
CA THR A 294 -4.86 9.11 9.28
C THR A 294 -5.03 8.22 8.05
N TYR A 295 -4.43 7.04 8.06
CA TYR A 295 -4.68 6.00 7.05
C TYR A 295 -6.18 5.66 6.96
N THR A 296 -6.87 5.57 8.08
CA THR A 296 -8.33 5.34 8.12
C THR A 296 -9.09 6.49 7.47
N ASN A 297 -8.66 7.74 7.67
CA ASN A 297 -9.24 8.89 6.98
C ASN A 297 -9.06 8.77 5.47
N MET A 298 -7.87 8.38 5.01
CA MET A 298 -7.57 8.21 3.58
C MET A 298 -8.41 7.10 2.94
N THR A 299 -8.55 5.95 3.61
CA THR A 299 -9.40 4.84 3.11
C THR A 299 -10.87 5.24 3.06
N THR A 300 -11.33 6.02 4.01
CA THR A 300 -12.71 6.53 4.01
C THR A 300 -12.91 7.56 2.90
N CYS A 301 -11.98 8.49 2.67
CA CYS A 301 -12.05 9.41 1.52
C CYS A 301 -12.11 8.65 0.19
N LEU A 302 -11.31 7.59 0.05
CA LEU A 302 -11.36 6.75 -1.16
C LEU A 302 -12.71 6.04 -1.30
N ARG A 303 -13.27 5.50 -0.20
CA ARG A 303 -14.59 4.87 -0.20
C ARG A 303 -15.68 5.86 -0.62
N TYR A 304 -15.70 7.06 -0.05
CA TYR A 304 -16.65 8.10 -0.47
C TYR A 304 -16.44 8.54 -1.91
N PHE A 305 -15.20 8.56 -2.39
CA PHE A 305 -14.93 8.85 -3.79
C PHE A 305 -15.56 7.80 -4.70
N PHE A 306 -15.46 6.53 -4.35
CA PHE A 306 -16.13 5.47 -5.10
C PHE A 306 -17.64 5.58 -5.02
N GLU A 307 -18.21 5.75 -3.83
CA GLU A 307 -19.67 5.82 -3.63
C GLU A 307 -20.28 7.06 -4.30
N GLN A 308 -19.76 8.27 -4.03
CA GLN A 308 -20.38 9.53 -4.45
C GLN A 308 -19.94 9.99 -5.85
N ILE A 309 -18.68 9.77 -6.20
CA ILE A 309 -18.16 10.24 -7.49
C ILE A 309 -18.23 9.13 -8.53
N VAL A 310 -17.63 7.96 -8.27
CA VAL A 310 -17.57 6.89 -9.27
C VAL A 310 -18.97 6.34 -9.54
N SER A 311 -19.75 6.02 -8.50
CA SER A 311 -21.08 5.43 -8.65
C SER A 311 -22.17 6.47 -8.88
N GLU A 312 -22.38 7.40 -7.95
CA GLU A 312 -23.51 8.32 -8.02
C GLU A 312 -23.37 9.35 -9.17
N ARG A 313 -22.16 9.93 -9.38
CA ARG A 313 -21.94 10.97 -10.38
C ARG A 313 -21.68 10.41 -11.78
N TYR A 314 -20.82 9.39 -11.89
CA TYR A 314 -20.42 8.82 -13.18
C TYR A 314 -21.16 7.53 -13.55
N GLY A 315 -22.01 6.98 -12.67
CA GLY A 315 -22.94 5.89 -12.96
C GLY A 315 -22.29 4.50 -13.04
N TYR A 316 -21.09 4.30 -12.50
CA TYR A 316 -20.45 3.00 -12.48
C TYR A 316 -20.97 2.12 -11.35
N SER A 317 -21.16 0.83 -11.64
CA SER A 317 -21.41 -0.22 -10.65
C SER A 317 -20.09 -0.67 -10.02
N ILE A 318 -20.01 -0.62 -8.68
CA ILE A 318 -18.78 -0.97 -7.96
C ILE A 318 -18.77 -2.46 -7.63
N ILE A 319 -17.73 -3.16 -8.07
CA ILE A 319 -17.51 -4.58 -7.77
C ILE A 319 -16.48 -4.67 -6.62
N TYR A 320 -16.90 -5.22 -5.48
CA TYR A 320 -16.04 -5.37 -4.30
C TYR A 320 -15.28 -6.70 -4.30
N GLU A 321 -15.87 -7.73 -4.88
CA GLU A 321 -15.24 -9.04 -5.04
C GLU A 321 -14.38 -9.04 -6.31
N ARG A 322 -13.18 -9.60 -6.19
CA ARG A 322 -12.25 -9.66 -7.31
C ARG A 322 -12.38 -10.98 -8.02
N HIS A 323 -12.61 -10.92 -9.31
CA HIS A 323 -12.81 -12.09 -10.15
C HIS A 323 -11.57 -12.50 -10.96
N GLY A 324 -10.38 -12.00 -10.62
CA GLY A 324 -9.13 -12.46 -11.21
C GLY A 324 -9.06 -12.31 -12.74
N GLY A 325 -9.43 -11.14 -13.26
CA GLY A 325 -9.38 -10.86 -14.71
C GLY A 325 -10.63 -11.25 -15.49
N ALA A 326 -11.78 -11.43 -14.82
CA ALA A 326 -13.06 -11.55 -15.51
C ALA A 326 -13.34 -10.29 -16.34
N ASP A 327 -13.95 -10.45 -17.51
CA ASP A 327 -14.37 -9.33 -18.34
C ASP A 327 -15.39 -8.48 -17.58
N LEU A 328 -15.00 -7.26 -17.24
CA LEU A 328 -15.89 -6.26 -16.63
C LEU A 328 -16.82 -5.69 -17.71
N ALA A 329 -18.07 -5.45 -17.36
CA ALA A 329 -18.96 -4.68 -18.20
C ALA A 329 -18.47 -3.22 -18.32
N ASP A 330 -18.90 -2.51 -19.38
CA ASP A 330 -18.44 -1.13 -19.63
C ASP A 330 -18.80 -0.17 -18.49
N ASP A 331 -19.89 -0.44 -17.77
CA ASP A 331 -20.39 0.32 -16.63
C ASP A 331 -19.95 -0.24 -15.27
N GLU A 332 -19.07 -1.24 -15.22
CA GLU A 332 -18.53 -1.82 -14.01
C GLU A 332 -17.10 -1.35 -13.73
N ILE A 333 -16.78 -1.23 -12.45
CA ILE A 333 -15.44 -0.94 -11.95
C ILE A 333 -15.18 -1.69 -10.63
N GLU A 334 -14.05 -2.34 -10.51
CA GLU A 334 -13.65 -2.95 -9.24
C GLU A 334 -13.17 -1.90 -8.24
N TYR A 335 -13.49 -2.11 -6.96
CA TYR A 335 -13.00 -1.25 -5.88
C TYR A 335 -11.48 -1.34 -5.74
N LEU A 336 -10.79 -0.20 -5.75
CA LEU A 336 -9.33 -0.13 -5.70
C LEU A 336 -8.85 0.15 -4.27
N TYR A 337 -7.92 -0.67 -3.79
CA TYR A 337 -7.32 -0.47 -2.46
C TYR A 337 -6.04 0.36 -2.54
N LEU A 338 -5.85 1.26 -1.58
CA LEU A 338 -4.72 2.21 -1.55
C LEU A 338 -3.34 1.56 -1.73
N GLY A 339 -3.12 0.42 -1.08
CA GLY A 339 -1.83 -0.25 -1.14
C GLY A 339 -1.41 -0.69 -2.55
N HIS A 340 -2.36 -1.01 -3.40
CA HIS A 340 -2.12 -1.44 -4.78
C HIS A 340 -2.03 -0.26 -5.75
N LEU A 341 -2.75 0.82 -5.48
CA LEU A 341 -2.79 1.99 -6.36
C LEU A 341 -1.41 2.56 -6.66
N ALA A 342 -0.54 2.63 -5.66
CA ALA A 342 0.79 3.20 -5.82
C ALA A 342 1.67 2.40 -6.78
N MET A 343 1.69 1.08 -6.62
CA MET A 343 2.52 0.21 -7.46
C MET A 343 1.98 0.10 -8.88
N ILE A 344 0.66 -0.06 -9.01
CA ILE A 344 0.00 -0.16 -10.33
C ILE A 344 0.20 1.14 -11.12
N ASN A 345 0.09 2.30 -10.47
CA ASN A 345 0.26 3.57 -11.16
C ASN A 345 1.69 3.75 -11.73
N ILE A 346 2.71 3.26 -11.03
CA ILE A 346 4.08 3.23 -11.56
C ILE A 346 4.20 2.29 -12.75
N ILE A 347 3.57 1.13 -12.70
CA ILE A 347 3.53 0.21 -13.83
C ILE A 347 2.81 0.86 -15.02
N MET A 348 1.72 1.58 -14.77
CA MET A 348 1.00 2.32 -15.81
C MET A 348 1.86 3.42 -16.46
N GLU A 349 2.80 3.99 -15.73
CA GLU A 349 3.79 4.96 -16.24
C GLU A 349 5.01 4.28 -16.88
N GLU A 350 4.97 2.95 -17.05
CA GLU A 350 5.99 2.15 -17.75
C GLU A 350 7.37 2.16 -17.05
N ALA A 351 7.39 2.31 -15.74
CA ALA A 351 8.64 2.24 -14.99
C ALA A 351 9.19 0.79 -14.97
N PRO A 352 10.50 0.60 -15.15
CA PRO A 352 11.11 -0.72 -15.00
C PRO A 352 10.92 -1.28 -13.58
N PRO A 353 10.83 -2.61 -13.40
CA PRO A 353 10.63 -3.26 -12.10
C PRO A 353 11.62 -2.80 -11.03
N VAL A 354 12.90 -2.71 -11.39
CA VAL A 354 13.96 -2.25 -10.47
C VAL A 354 13.72 -0.81 -9.98
N VAL A 355 13.22 0.06 -10.85
CA VAL A 355 12.89 1.44 -10.46
C VAL A 355 11.70 1.45 -9.50
N ALA A 356 10.69 0.64 -9.76
CA ALA A 356 9.53 0.52 -8.88
C ALA A 356 9.94 -0.05 -7.50
N GLU A 357 10.82 -1.04 -7.46
CA GLU A 357 11.38 -1.61 -6.23
C GLU A 357 12.12 -0.56 -5.39
N VAL A 358 13.09 0.12 -6.00
CA VAL A 358 13.90 1.15 -5.32
C VAL A 358 13.03 2.29 -4.81
N LEU A 359 12.09 2.77 -5.60
CA LEU A 359 11.20 3.87 -5.22
C LEU A 359 10.20 3.46 -4.14
N ALA A 360 9.67 2.22 -4.18
CA ALA A 360 8.77 1.70 -3.17
C ALA A 360 9.50 1.33 -1.86
N GLY A 361 10.83 1.21 -1.91
CA GLY A 361 11.64 0.79 -0.78
C GLY A 361 11.35 -0.66 -0.38
N HIS A 362 11.13 -1.54 -1.35
CA HIS A 362 11.03 -2.97 -1.10
C HIS A 362 12.43 -3.54 -0.85
N SER A 363 12.52 -4.46 0.10
CA SER A 363 13.76 -5.18 0.42
C SER A 363 13.92 -6.48 -0.38
N ASP A 364 12.86 -6.90 -1.06
CA ASP A 364 12.78 -8.15 -1.81
C ASP A 364 12.12 -7.88 -3.17
N MET A 365 12.81 -8.26 -4.24
CA MET A 365 12.32 -8.15 -5.62
C MET A 365 11.05 -8.97 -5.87
N ASN A 366 10.86 -10.08 -5.17
CA ASN A 366 9.66 -10.90 -5.29
C ASN A 366 8.37 -10.12 -4.96
N ILE A 367 8.44 -9.16 -4.04
CA ILE A 367 7.30 -8.30 -3.71
C ILE A 367 6.92 -7.41 -4.90
N SER A 368 7.90 -6.93 -5.66
CA SER A 368 7.67 -6.13 -6.87
C SER A 368 7.29 -7.01 -8.06
N ALA A 369 7.91 -8.19 -8.21
CA ALA A 369 7.64 -9.13 -9.29
C ALA A 369 6.17 -9.54 -9.37
N HIS A 370 5.50 -9.70 -8.22
CA HIS A 370 4.06 -10.00 -8.17
C HIS A 370 3.20 -8.97 -8.94
N TYR A 371 3.52 -7.68 -8.84
CA TYR A 371 2.78 -6.64 -9.57
C TYR A 371 3.04 -6.68 -11.07
N TYR A 372 4.19 -7.18 -11.49
CA TYR A 372 4.56 -7.30 -12.90
C TYR A 372 4.11 -8.62 -13.55
N SER A 373 3.71 -9.62 -12.77
CA SER A 373 3.15 -10.88 -13.31
C SER A 373 1.92 -10.65 -14.19
N ASN A 374 1.20 -9.56 -13.97
CA ASN A 374 0.00 -9.18 -14.72
C ASN A 374 0.26 -8.15 -15.85
N VAL A 375 1.53 -7.88 -16.19
CA VAL A 375 1.87 -6.86 -17.20
C VAL A 375 1.33 -7.22 -18.59
N THR A 376 1.16 -8.50 -18.90
CA THR A 376 0.54 -8.95 -20.15
C THR A 376 -0.90 -8.43 -20.28
N GLU A 377 -1.69 -8.55 -19.21
CA GLU A 377 -3.03 -8.00 -19.14
C GLU A 377 -3.03 -6.48 -19.28
N PHE A 378 -2.09 -5.80 -18.58
CA PHE A 378 -1.90 -4.35 -18.71
C PHE A 378 -1.69 -3.92 -20.16
N VAL A 379 -0.77 -4.59 -20.89
CA VAL A 379 -0.48 -4.26 -22.27
C VAL A 379 -1.70 -4.50 -23.16
N GLN A 380 -2.46 -5.58 -22.93
CA GLN A 380 -3.67 -5.87 -23.68
C GLN A 380 -4.77 -4.81 -23.44
N CYS A 381 -5.03 -4.46 -22.18
CA CYS A 381 -6.02 -3.43 -21.84
C CYS A 381 -5.63 -2.06 -22.42
N LYS A 382 -4.35 -1.70 -22.34
CA LYS A 382 -3.85 -0.44 -22.90
C LYS A 382 -3.98 -0.40 -24.41
N ALA A 383 -3.68 -1.51 -25.09
CA ALA A 383 -3.82 -1.64 -26.53
C ALA A 383 -5.28 -1.59 -26.99
N ARG A 384 -6.19 -2.33 -26.32
CA ARG A 384 -7.63 -2.31 -26.58
C ARG A 384 -8.19 -0.91 -26.44
N ARG A 385 -7.84 -0.21 -25.36
CA ARG A 385 -8.30 1.14 -25.09
C ARG A 385 -7.84 2.15 -26.14
N GLN A 386 -6.61 2.06 -26.61
CA GLN A 386 -6.10 2.91 -27.68
C GLN A 386 -6.83 2.64 -29.01
N TYR A 387 -7.05 1.37 -29.33
CA TYR A 387 -7.78 0.97 -30.51
C TYR A 387 -9.23 1.51 -30.49
N MET A 388 -9.94 1.39 -29.36
CA MET A 388 -11.28 1.93 -29.20
C MET A 388 -11.31 3.47 -29.31
N LYS A 389 -10.30 4.18 -28.81
CA LYS A 389 -10.17 5.62 -28.96
C LYS A 389 -9.94 6.03 -30.42
N MET A 390 -9.18 5.26 -31.17
CA MET A 390 -8.96 5.48 -32.61
C MET A 390 -10.25 5.29 -33.41
N ILE A 391 -11.00 4.21 -33.14
CA ILE A 391 -12.26 3.93 -33.83
C ILE A 391 -13.33 4.98 -33.54
N ASN A 392 -13.46 5.39 -32.29
CA ASN A 392 -14.48 6.34 -31.85
C ASN A 392 -14.13 7.81 -32.17
N GLY A 393 -13.03 8.08 -32.88
CA GLY A 393 -12.62 9.42 -33.28
C GLY A 393 -12.28 10.35 -32.11
N LYS A 394 -12.23 9.83 -30.89
CA LYS A 394 -11.76 10.57 -29.72
C LYS A 394 -10.24 10.54 -29.73
N THR A 395 -9.64 11.53 -30.37
CA THR A 395 -8.22 11.80 -30.29
C THR A 395 -7.85 12.18 -28.85
N SER A 396 -7.67 11.19 -27.99
CA SER A 396 -6.98 11.47 -26.74
C SER A 396 -5.48 11.60 -27.04
N ASN A 397 -4.87 12.57 -26.42
CA ASN A 397 -3.41 12.80 -26.47
C ASN A 397 -2.57 11.67 -25.83
N TYR A 398 -3.19 10.55 -25.52
CA TYR A 398 -2.55 9.31 -25.06
C TYR A 398 -2.14 8.50 -26.28
N THR A 399 -0.94 8.70 -26.66
CA THR A 399 -0.34 7.87 -27.67
C THR A 399 0.84 7.18 -27.03
N LEU A 400 0.75 5.85 -26.85
CA LEU A 400 1.93 5.00 -27.03
C LEU A 400 2.67 5.45 -28.30
N SER A 401 1.93 5.85 -29.34
CA SER A 401 2.44 6.45 -30.55
C SER A 401 3.11 7.81 -30.34
N LYS A 402 2.87 8.61 -29.31
CA LYS A 402 3.63 9.85 -29.12
C LYS A 402 5.01 9.65 -28.54
N ARG A 403 5.22 8.62 -27.71
CA ARG A 403 6.59 8.19 -27.36
C ARG A 403 7.25 7.42 -28.51
N ASN A 404 6.49 6.65 -29.28
CA ASN A 404 6.96 5.93 -30.46
C ASN A 404 6.87 6.73 -31.76
N ALA A 405 6.11 7.83 -31.80
CA ALA A 405 6.01 8.80 -32.88
C ALA A 405 6.57 10.14 -32.49
N ARG A 406 7.61 10.19 -31.68
CA ARG A 406 8.56 11.29 -31.90
C ARG A 406 8.97 11.16 -33.36
N PRO A 407 8.79 12.23 -34.16
CA PRO A 407 9.31 12.21 -35.51
C PRO A 407 10.74 11.72 -35.42
N LEU A 408 11.13 10.80 -36.24
CA LEU A 408 12.52 10.29 -36.32
C LEU A 408 13.52 11.43 -36.52
N ASP A 409 13.06 12.61 -36.90
CA ASP A 409 13.78 13.86 -37.08
C ASP A 409 13.97 14.67 -35.78
N ALA A 410 13.34 14.28 -34.66
CA ALA A 410 13.45 14.99 -33.38
C ALA A 410 14.58 14.43 -32.48
N GLY A 411 15.67 14.03 -33.06
CA GLY A 411 16.99 14.28 -32.55
C GLY A 411 17.50 13.52 -31.33
N ASN A 412 17.10 12.30 -30.97
CA ASN A 412 17.84 11.53 -29.95
C ASN A 412 17.81 10.03 -30.21
N TRP A 413 17.67 9.62 -31.46
CA TRP A 413 17.63 8.22 -31.84
C TRP A 413 18.89 7.87 -32.60
N THR A 414 19.58 6.84 -32.14
CA THR A 414 20.75 6.33 -32.85
C THR A 414 20.31 5.26 -33.83
N MET A 415 20.54 5.48 -35.12
CA MET A 415 20.31 4.47 -36.14
C MET A 415 21.32 3.35 -35.99
N LEU A 416 20.83 2.12 -35.80
CA LEU A 416 21.68 0.94 -35.66
C LEU A 416 21.99 0.30 -37.02
N SER A 417 20.95 0.03 -37.82
CA SER A 417 21.08 -0.42 -39.21
C SER A 417 19.74 -0.37 -39.94
N GLY A 418 19.67 0.15 -41.16
CA GLY A 418 18.50 0.15 -41.99
C GLY A 418 17.25 0.77 -41.32
N ARG A 419 16.31 -0.08 -40.87
CA ARG A 419 15.06 0.36 -40.20
C ARG A 419 15.12 0.26 -38.68
N LYS A 420 16.28 -0.09 -38.12
CA LYS A 420 16.49 -0.40 -36.69
C LYS A 420 17.10 0.79 -35.99
N PHE A 421 16.52 1.19 -34.87
CA PHE A 421 16.88 2.36 -34.09
C PHE A 421 16.99 2.03 -32.59
N CYS A 422 17.85 2.78 -31.89
CA CYS A 422 17.92 2.78 -30.43
C CYS A 422 17.41 4.11 -29.89
N CYS A 423 16.44 4.07 -28.98
CA CYS A 423 15.89 5.28 -28.34
C CYS A 423 16.49 5.58 -26.96
N ASN A 424 17.58 4.94 -26.58
CA ASN A 424 18.32 5.25 -25.36
C ASN A 424 19.14 6.54 -25.56
N GLU A 425 18.84 7.57 -24.79
CA GLU A 425 19.55 8.87 -24.85
C GLU A 425 21.04 8.73 -24.47
N GLY A 426 21.39 7.77 -23.59
CA GLY A 426 22.79 7.47 -23.27
C GLY A 426 23.58 7.05 -24.48
N VAL A 427 23.01 6.18 -25.33
CA VAL A 427 23.68 5.70 -26.56
C VAL A 427 23.92 6.84 -27.56
N ALA A 428 22.97 7.77 -27.67
CA ALA A 428 23.15 8.96 -28.51
C ALA A 428 24.31 9.86 -28.04
N ASN A 429 24.62 9.81 -26.74
CA ASN A 429 25.72 10.57 -26.11
C ASN A 429 26.99 9.71 -25.92
N GLY A 430 27.04 8.50 -26.47
CA GLY A 430 28.17 7.59 -26.35
C GLY A 430 28.25 6.81 -25.04
N ASP A 431 27.21 6.84 -24.23
CA ASP A 431 27.10 6.01 -23.01
C ASP A 431 26.41 4.68 -23.32
N PHE A 432 27.18 3.61 -23.32
CA PHE A 432 26.71 2.24 -23.56
C PHE A 432 26.56 1.43 -22.26
N SER A 433 26.60 2.06 -21.09
CA SER A 433 26.58 1.37 -19.80
C SER A 433 25.34 0.48 -19.62
N GLN A 434 24.20 0.88 -20.15
CA GLN A 434 22.98 0.06 -20.14
C GLN A 434 23.02 -1.09 -21.14
N CYS A 435 23.70 -0.92 -22.27
CA CYS A 435 23.88 -1.99 -23.24
C CYS A 435 24.74 -3.14 -22.66
N PHE A 436 25.75 -2.81 -21.84
CA PHE A 436 26.59 -3.80 -21.17
C PHE A 436 25.86 -4.55 -20.07
N LYS A 437 24.90 -3.93 -19.37
CA LYS A 437 24.07 -4.60 -18.38
C LYS A 437 23.18 -5.69 -18.99
N THR A 438 22.64 -5.42 -20.19
CA THR A 438 21.84 -6.40 -20.94
C THR A 438 22.69 -7.47 -21.63
N ALA A 439 23.94 -7.18 -21.94
CA ALA A 439 24.85 -8.14 -22.59
C ALA A 439 25.57 -9.10 -21.62
N ASN A 440 25.70 -8.71 -20.35
CA ASN A 440 26.42 -9.50 -19.34
C ASN A 440 25.57 -10.54 -18.60
N SER A 441 24.28 -10.62 -18.86
CA SER A 441 23.43 -11.72 -18.38
C SER A 441 23.55 -12.89 -19.35
N ASP A 442 24.49 -13.75 -19.09
CA ASP A 442 24.69 -15.15 -19.60
C ASP A 442 24.24 -15.51 -21.03
N GLY A 443 24.51 -14.66 -22.01
CA GLY A 443 24.42 -15.07 -23.41
C GLY A 443 23.01 -15.31 -23.99
N LEU A 444 21.97 -15.18 -23.22
CA LEU A 444 20.57 -15.39 -23.64
C LEU A 444 19.90 -14.12 -24.24
N LEU A 445 20.42 -12.95 -23.97
CA LEU A 445 19.96 -11.69 -24.54
C LEU A 445 20.92 -11.18 -25.61
N GLY A 446 21.06 -11.97 -26.65
CA GLY A 446 21.94 -11.64 -27.78
C GLY A 446 21.37 -10.53 -28.66
N GLY A 447 21.82 -9.29 -28.43
CA GLY A 447 21.73 -8.23 -29.39
C GLY A 447 20.61 -7.18 -29.11
N CYS A 448 20.73 -6.04 -29.83
CA CYS A 448 19.81 -4.92 -29.72
C CYS A 448 18.33 -5.29 -29.98
N GLU A 449 18.06 -6.38 -30.66
CA GLU A 449 16.72 -6.82 -31.04
C GLU A 449 15.83 -7.18 -29.83
N ASN A 450 16.44 -7.57 -28.71
CA ASN A 450 15.75 -7.89 -27.46
C ASN A 450 15.81 -6.77 -26.43
N CYS A 451 16.39 -5.62 -26.79
CA CYS A 451 16.51 -4.47 -25.90
C CYS A 451 15.23 -3.66 -25.88
N ILE A 452 14.82 -3.19 -24.67
CA ILE A 452 13.65 -2.34 -24.47
C ILE A 452 13.73 -1.00 -25.22
N TYR A 453 14.94 -0.55 -25.54
CA TYR A 453 15.18 0.67 -26.32
C TYR A 453 15.27 0.44 -27.83
N PHE A 454 15.07 -0.80 -28.27
CA PHE A 454 15.13 -1.15 -29.69
C PHE A 454 13.82 -0.88 -30.40
N LEU A 455 13.87 -0.29 -31.57
CA LEU A 455 12.74 0.04 -32.40
C LEU A 455 13.01 -0.28 -33.87
N GLU A 456 12.05 -0.96 -34.51
CA GLU A 456 12.11 -1.24 -35.93
C GLU A 456 10.97 -0.52 -36.68
N ARG A 457 11.34 0.27 -37.69
CA ARG A 457 10.36 1.04 -38.48
C ARG A 457 9.56 0.10 -39.39
N GLY A 458 8.23 0.12 -39.27
CA GLY A 458 7.33 -0.68 -40.12
C GLY A 458 6.83 -1.97 -39.48
N MET A 459 7.10 -2.19 -38.19
CA MET A 459 6.45 -3.26 -37.44
C MET A 459 4.96 -2.97 -37.30
N SER A 460 4.15 -4.02 -37.45
CA SER A 460 2.73 -3.93 -37.16
C SER A 460 2.50 -3.77 -35.66
N PHE A 461 1.30 -3.28 -35.28
CA PHE A 461 0.92 -3.19 -33.87
C PHE A 461 1.07 -4.52 -33.13
N LYS A 462 0.66 -5.62 -33.78
CA LYS A 462 0.73 -6.97 -33.23
C LYS A 462 2.17 -7.46 -33.02
N ASP A 463 3.09 -7.08 -33.91
CA ASP A 463 4.51 -7.41 -33.79
C ASP A 463 5.16 -6.63 -32.63
N THR A 464 4.78 -5.36 -32.47
CA THR A 464 5.24 -4.53 -31.35
C THR A 464 4.71 -5.06 -30.02
N GLU A 465 3.45 -5.47 -29.97
CA GLU A 465 2.81 -6.07 -28.79
C GLU A 465 3.50 -7.40 -28.40
N ASN A 466 3.72 -8.28 -29.37
CA ASN A 466 4.36 -9.57 -29.14
C ASN A 466 5.79 -9.38 -28.63
N LYS A 467 6.54 -8.47 -29.21
CA LYS A 467 7.91 -8.16 -28.79
C LYS A 467 7.98 -7.56 -27.38
N LEU A 468 7.04 -6.70 -27.02
CA LEU A 468 6.95 -6.15 -25.69
C LEU A 468 6.62 -7.23 -24.65
N LYS A 469 5.71 -8.17 -24.98
CA LYS A 469 5.40 -9.33 -24.13
C LYS A 469 6.60 -10.24 -23.94
N GLU A 470 7.35 -10.49 -25.01
CA GLU A 470 8.55 -11.32 -24.97
C GLU A 470 9.63 -10.69 -24.09
N ASN A 471 9.90 -9.39 -24.25
CA ASN A 471 10.87 -8.67 -23.43
C ASN A 471 10.47 -8.66 -21.95
N ILE A 472 9.21 -8.44 -21.64
CA ILE A 472 8.69 -8.48 -20.27
C ILE A 472 8.85 -9.87 -19.67
N ASN A 473 8.52 -10.93 -20.42
CA ASN A 473 8.70 -12.30 -19.94
C ASN A 473 10.17 -12.65 -19.70
N ILE A 474 11.07 -12.17 -20.54
CA ILE A 474 12.52 -12.36 -20.37
C ILE A 474 12.99 -11.65 -19.09
N GLU A 475 12.58 -10.40 -18.87
CA GLU A 475 12.93 -9.66 -17.65
C GLU A 475 12.34 -10.32 -16.39
N LEU A 476 11.11 -10.81 -16.45
CA LEU A 476 10.49 -11.53 -15.34
C LEU A 476 11.21 -12.85 -15.04
N THR A 477 11.64 -13.58 -16.07
CA THR A 477 12.42 -14.84 -15.89
C THR A 477 13.76 -14.54 -15.23
N LEU A 478 14.46 -13.49 -15.66
CA LEU A 478 15.72 -13.06 -15.05
C LEU A 478 15.56 -12.62 -13.59
N LEU A 479 14.41 -12.01 -13.24
CA LEU A 479 14.09 -11.63 -11.87
C LEU A 479 13.76 -12.82 -10.97
N THR A 480 13.30 -13.93 -11.54
CA THR A 480 12.94 -15.16 -10.77
C THR A 480 14.12 -16.12 -10.62
N GLU A 481 15.20 -15.97 -11.39
CA GLU A 481 16.40 -16.81 -11.33
C GLU A 481 17.53 -16.24 -10.45
N VAL A 482 17.35 -15.03 -9.90
CA VAL A 482 18.25 -14.37 -8.95
C VAL A 482 17.71 -14.47 -7.52
#